data_5fde547030fa6ed76a4c981b7a701501
#
_entry.id   5fde547030fa6ed76a4c981b7a701501
#
_cell.length_a   1.000
_cell.length_b   1.000
_cell.length_c   1.000
_cell.angle_alpha   90.00
_cell.angle_beta   90.00
_cell.angle_gamma   90.00
#
_symmetry.space_group_name_H-M   'P 1'
#
loop_
_entity.id
_entity.type
_entity.pdbx_description
1 polymer ?
#
loop_
_entity_poly.entity_id
_entity_poly.type
_entity_poly.pdbx_seq_one_letter_code
_entity_poly.pdbx_strand_id
1 'polypeptide(L)'
;MTESITWPFPWPQSAIAQYTAYRVNTPPQIDGRLDEACWQQAPRSPRFADLITGQPAIHDTRAAVLWDDDYLYVGYWVEEPFVEATLTERDALIYEDNDVELFVAGQDAYYELEINAFGTIYEVFFIWEEAFDRAGYAQQPAFDRSQPGVRPFDGVGFQPHPRGRRIGYWHWDFPGLHSAVHVDGTINNNQDRDRGWTVELALPWHGFRALAAPDGRALPPRPGDVWRMDFSRFNQYKAAPPAQDSGGWAWSPHGVWDSHVPELFIQVCFSTESV
;
A
#
# COMPACT_ATOMS: atom_id res chain seq x y z
N MET A 1 -12.96 33.14 -7.02
CA MET A 1 -12.11 33.15 -5.83
C MET A 1 -11.98 31.71 -5.43
N THR A 2 -10.86 31.08 -5.77
CA THR A 2 -10.55 29.70 -5.31
C THR A 2 -10.20 29.84 -3.84
N GLU A 3 -11.07 29.33 -2.95
CA GLU A 3 -10.71 29.13 -1.56
C GLU A 3 -9.44 28.26 -1.53
N SER A 4 -8.35 28.79 -1.01
CA SER A 4 -7.17 28.02 -0.74
C SER A 4 -7.53 27.00 0.32
N ILE A 5 -7.67 25.73 -0.07
CA ILE A 5 -7.85 24.64 0.88
C ILE A 5 -6.64 24.69 1.81
N THR A 6 -6.86 25.04 3.05
CA THR A 6 -5.81 25.02 4.07
C THR A 6 -5.43 23.55 4.24
N TRP A 7 -4.15 23.23 4.07
CA TRP A 7 -3.62 21.86 4.23
C TRP A 7 -3.89 21.36 5.66
N PRO A 8 -4.72 20.35 5.85
CA PRO A 8 -5.23 20.01 7.18
C PRO A 8 -4.34 19.05 7.96
N PHE A 9 -3.28 18.54 7.32
CA PHE A 9 -2.43 17.52 7.91
C PHE A 9 -1.18 18.10 8.56
N PRO A 10 -0.63 17.45 9.61
CA PRO A 10 0.51 17.97 10.35
C PRO A 10 1.82 18.01 9.54
N TRP A 11 1.97 17.13 8.52
CA TRP A 11 3.13 17.12 7.64
C TRP A 11 2.92 18.05 6.45
N PRO A 12 3.89 18.92 6.13
CA PRO A 12 3.76 19.83 4.99
C PRO A 12 3.83 19.08 3.67
N GLN A 13 3.13 19.56 2.65
CA GLN A 13 3.18 18.97 1.30
C GLN A 13 4.60 18.83 0.75
N SER A 14 5.51 19.74 1.12
CA SER A 14 6.91 19.70 0.70
C SER A 14 7.71 18.52 1.30
N ALA A 15 7.18 17.87 2.32
CA ALA A 15 7.77 16.68 2.93
C ALA A 15 7.31 15.37 2.28
N ILE A 16 6.33 15.42 1.37
CA ILE A 16 5.87 14.24 0.62
C ILE A 16 7.02 13.73 -0.25
N ALA A 17 7.40 12.48 -0.03
CA ALA A 17 8.48 11.86 -0.78
C ALA A 17 8.12 11.69 -2.26
N GLN A 18 9.16 11.72 -3.10
CA GLN A 18 9.06 11.44 -4.53
C GLN A 18 9.91 10.21 -4.85
N TYR A 19 9.43 9.40 -5.76
CA TYR A 19 10.12 8.21 -6.22
C TYR A 19 9.98 8.04 -7.73
N THR A 20 11.02 7.53 -8.38
CA THR A 20 10.97 7.18 -9.79
C THR A 20 10.83 5.67 -9.93
N ALA A 21 9.69 5.21 -10.45
CA ALA A 21 9.49 3.84 -10.86
C ALA A 21 10.16 3.62 -12.22
N TYR A 22 11.18 2.79 -12.24
CA TYR A 22 11.92 2.42 -13.45
C TYR A 22 11.25 1.28 -14.19
N ARG A 23 11.47 1.24 -15.50
CA ARG A 23 10.94 0.19 -16.35
C ARG A 23 11.82 -1.06 -16.26
N VAL A 24 11.21 -2.25 -16.26
CA VAL A 24 11.93 -3.51 -16.38
C VAL A 24 11.89 -4.00 -17.83
N ASN A 25 13.02 -4.54 -18.30
CA ASN A 25 13.12 -5.18 -19.61
C ASN A 25 12.77 -6.67 -19.56
N THR A 26 12.98 -7.26 -18.40
CA THR A 26 12.62 -8.66 -18.11
C THR A 26 11.80 -8.66 -16.83
N PRO A 27 10.54 -9.10 -16.89
CA PRO A 27 9.69 -9.20 -15.72
C PRO A 27 10.32 -10.05 -14.61
N PRO A 28 10.20 -9.69 -13.34
CA PRO A 28 10.58 -10.56 -12.24
C PRO A 28 9.68 -11.80 -12.20
N GLN A 29 10.19 -12.88 -11.64
CA GLN A 29 9.40 -14.06 -11.29
C GLN A 29 8.78 -13.82 -9.92
N ILE A 30 7.47 -13.83 -9.81
CA ILE A 30 6.79 -13.58 -8.54
C ILE A 30 6.84 -14.84 -7.68
N ASP A 31 7.93 -14.97 -6.93
CA ASP A 31 8.18 -16.10 -6.00
C ASP A 31 8.50 -15.64 -4.56
N GLY A 32 8.42 -14.33 -4.34
CA GLY A 32 8.66 -13.68 -3.05
C GLY A 32 10.12 -13.35 -2.77
N ARG A 33 11.04 -13.74 -3.66
CA ARG A 33 12.48 -13.47 -3.53
C ARG A 33 12.83 -12.25 -4.37
N LEU A 34 13.32 -11.24 -3.75
CA LEU A 34 13.75 -10.01 -4.44
C LEU A 34 15.22 -10.12 -4.85
N ASP A 35 15.59 -11.22 -5.51
CA ASP A 35 16.97 -11.54 -5.88
C ASP A 35 17.26 -11.40 -7.38
N GLU A 36 16.26 -11.09 -8.22
CA GLU A 36 16.47 -10.78 -9.63
C GLU A 36 17.25 -9.46 -9.81
N ALA A 37 17.92 -9.39 -10.95
CA ALA A 37 18.75 -8.24 -11.31
C ALA A 37 17.96 -6.91 -11.27
N CYS A 38 16.69 -6.91 -11.66
CA CYS A 38 15.84 -5.72 -11.64
C CYS A 38 15.62 -5.20 -10.20
N TRP A 39 15.38 -6.09 -9.23
CA TRP A 39 15.23 -5.69 -7.82
C TRP A 39 16.55 -5.25 -7.18
N GLN A 40 17.68 -5.85 -7.60
CA GLN A 40 19.00 -5.44 -7.12
C GLN A 40 19.41 -4.06 -7.63
N GLN A 41 18.92 -3.65 -8.79
CA GLN A 41 19.19 -2.35 -9.41
C GLN A 41 18.14 -1.29 -9.06
N ALA A 42 16.93 -1.71 -8.67
CA ALA A 42 15.87 -0.79 -8.27
C ALA A 42 16.28 0.06 -7.07
N PRO A 43 16.14 1.38 -7.13
CA PRO A 43 16.35 2.23 -5.96
C PRO A 43 15.35 1.84 -4.87
N ARG A 44 15.85 1.40 -3.73
CA ARG A 44 14.99 1.15 -2.57
C ARG A 44 14.62 2.45 -1.88
N SER A 45 13.45 2.49 -1.25
CA SER A 45 13.07 3.57 -0.35
C SER A 45 14.15 3.81 0.73
N PRO A 46 14.17 4.95 1.37
CA PRO A 46 14.75 5.07 2.70
C PRO A 46 14.13 4.04 3.64
N ARG A 47 14.75 3.78 4.78
CA ARG A 47 14.12 3.07 5.89
C ARG A 47 12.80 3.77 6.23
N PHE A 48 11.73 3.00 6.41
CA PHE A 48 10.44 3.57 6.81
C PHE A 48 10.56 4.34 8.12
N ALA A 49 9.68 5.29 8.30
CA ALA A 49 9.62 6.14 9.46
C ALA A 49 8.31 5.92 10.22
N ASP A 50 8.34 6.16 11.51
CA ASP A 50 7.16 6.13 12.37
C ASP A 50 6.06 7.04 11.81
N LEU A 51 4.85 6.52 11.71
CA LEU A 51 3.70 7.19 11.10
C LEU A 51 3.42 8.58 11.68
N ILE A 52 3.64 8.75 12.98
CA ILE A 52 3.28 9.99 13.70
C ILE A 52 4.48 10.92 13.79
N THR A 53 5.61 10.40 14.24
CA THR A 53 6.76 11.22 14.64
C THR A 53 7.77 11.45 13.53
N GLY A 54 7.75 10.61 12.48
CA GLY A 54 8.75 10.61 11.42
C GLY A 54 10.13 10.13 11.87
N GLN A 55 10.28 9.59 13.07
CA GLN A 55 11.52 8.97 13.52
C GLN A 55 11.74 7.64 12.76
N PRO A 56 12.99 7.22 12.56
CA PRO A 56 13.26 5.93 11.90
C PRO A 56 12.52 4.77 12.60
N ALA A 57 11.92 3.88 11.83
CA ALA A 57 11.30 2.66 12.33
C ALA A 57 12.28 1.83 13.18
N ILE A 58 11.78 1.04 14.12
CA ILE A 58 12.61 0.16 14.97
C ILE A 58 13.25 -0.93 14.10
N HIS A 59 12.46 -1.56 13.24
CA HIS A 59 12.94 -2.54 12.27
C HIS A 59 13.02 -1.94 10.87
N ASP A 60 14.06 -2.29 10.10
CA ASP A 60 14.23 -1.76 8.74
C ASP A 60 13.15 -2.35 7.82
N THR A 61 12.39 -1.48 7.21
CA THR A 61 11.47 -1.83 6.14
C THR A 61 11.72 -0.91 4.97
N ARG A 62 11.78 -1.48 3.77
CA ARG A 62 11.99 -0.73 2.54
C ARG A 62 11.09 -1.27 1.45
N ALA A 63 10.74 -0.42 0.50
CA ALA A 63 10.01 -0.80 -0.68
C ALA A 63 10.70 -0.29 -1.95
N ALA A 64 10.36 -0.90 -3.07
CA ALA A 64 10.70 -0.41 -4.40
C ALA A 64 9.55 -0.67 -5.36
N VAL A 65 9.45 0.15 -6.40
CA VAL A 65 8.42 0.04 -7.44
C VAL A 65 9.10 -0.04 -8.79
N LEU A 66 8.69 -1.01 -9.58
CA LEU A 66 9.09 -1.21 -10.97
C LEU A 66 7.83 -1.35 -11.84
N TRP A 67 7.99 -1.29 -13.14
CA TRP A 67 6.86 -1.46 -14.05
C TRP A 67 7.28 -1.91 -15.44
N ASP A 68 6.31 -2.45 -16.18
CA ASP A 68 6.40 -2.70 -17.62
C ASP A 68 5.06 -2.40 -18.31
N ASP A 69 4.85 -2.91 -19.53
CA ASP A 69 3.60 -2.66 -20.25
C ASP A 69 2.40 -3.43 -19.68
N ASP A 70 2.65 -4.46 -18.88
CA ASP A 70 1.61 -5.35 -18.39
C ASP A 70 1.31 -5.14 -16.90
N TYR A 71 2.35 -4.82 -16.08
CA TYR A 71 2.25 -4.80 -14.62
C TYR A 71 2.93 -3.62 -13.95
N LEU A 72 2.39 -3.25 -12.81
CA LEU A 72 3.09 -2.58 -11.73
C LEU A 72 3.67 -3.65 -10.80
N TYR A 73 4.96 -3.58 -10.48
CA TYR A 73 5.63 -4.46 -9.54
C TYR A 73 5.98 -3.70 -8.27
N VAL A 74 5.73 -4.32 -7.11
CA VAL A 74 6.10 -3.76 -5.81
C VAL A 74 6.86 -4.82 -5.01
N GLY A 75 8.02 -4.46 -4.50
CA GLY A 75 8.83 -5.30 -3.63
C GLY A 75 8.99 -4.69 -2.25
N TYR A 76 8.86 -5.51 -1.19
CA TYR A 76 9.15 -5.13 0.18
C TYR A 76 10.26 -5.98 0.77
N TRP A 77 11.20 -5.33 1.46
CA TRP A 77 12.20 -5.94 2.34
C TRP A 77 11.85 -5.60 3.77
N VAL A 78 11.54 -6.59 4.58
CA VAL A 78 11.02 -6.45 5.95
C VAL A 78 11.96 -7.13 6.92
N GLU A 79 12.70 -6.33 7.73
CA GLU A 79 13.41 -6.85 8.89
C GLU A 79 12.38 -7.18 9.99
N GLU A 80 12.36 -8.42 10.42
CA GLU A 80 11.49 -8.86 11.51
C GLU A 80 12.17 -9.99 12.29
N PRO A 81 12.69 -9.69 13.49
CA PRO A 81 13.46 -10.66 14.28
C PRO A 81 12.66 -11.84 14.81
N PHE A 82 11.34 -11.73 14.84
CA PHE A 82 10.40 -12.77 15.23
C PHE A 82 9.21 -12.72 14.30
N VAL A 83 9.28 -13.46 13.20
CA VAL A 83 8.22 -13.43 12.19
C VAL A 83 6.96 -14.09 12.76
N GLU A 84 5.93 -13.29 12.93
CA GLU A 84 4.63 -13.72 13.43
C GLU A 84 3.53 -13.49 12.38
N ALA A 85 2.67 -14.48 12.20
CA ALA A 85 1.44 -14.37 11.45
C ALA A 85 0.40 -15.36 11.99
N THR A 86 -0.86 -14.97 12.04
CA THR A 86 -1.93 -15.82 12.59
C THR A 86 -3.12 -15.94 11.65
N LEU A 87 -3.34 -14.99 10.78
CA LEU A 87 -4.50 -14.93 9.89
C LEU A 87 -4.18 -15.62 8.56
N THR A 88 -5.02 -16.59 8.18
CA THR A 88 -4.83 -17.44 7.00
C THR A 88 -5.96 -17.34 5.98
N GLU A 89 -7.09 -16.76 6.37
CA GLU A 89 -8.24 -16.61 5.50
C GLU A 89 -8.17 -15.27 4.75
N ARG A 90 -8.40 -15.30 3.43
CA ARG A 90 -8.48 -14.08 2.63
C ARG A 90 -9.51 -13.11 3.23
N ASP A 91 -9.21 -11.84 3.20
CA ASP A 91 -10.00 -10.74 3.76
C ASP A 91 -10.23 -10.81 5.28
N ALA A 92 -9.48 -11.68 5.98
CA ALA A 92 -9.31 -11.52 7.42
C ALA A 92 -8.67 -10.15 7.71
N LEU A 93 -8.87 -9.62 8.90
CA LEU A 93 -8.41 -8.28 9.29
C LEU A 93 -6.87 -8.26 9.48
N ILE A 94 -6.14 -8.25 8.35
CA ILE A 94 -4.68 -8.43 8.33
C ILE A 94 -3.97 -7.35 9.14
N TYR A 95 -4.52 -6.14 9.24
CA TYR A 95 -4.00 -5.09 10.15
C TYR A 95 -3.96 -5.49 11.64
N GLU A 96 -4.51 -6.63 12.03
CA GLU A 96 -4.36 -7.22 13.36
C GLU A 96 -3.16 -8.17 13.47
N ASP A 97 -2.49 -8.49 12.37
CA ASP A 97 -1.22 -9.22 12.30
C ASP A 97 -0.04 -8.27 12.02
N ASN A 98 1.16 -8.83 11.87
CA ASN A 98 2.28 -8.11 11.25
C ASN A 98 2.09 -8.14 9.74
N ASP A 99 2.13 -6.97 9.11
CA ASP A 99 1.82 -6.84 7.70
C ASP A 99 2.69 -5.79 6.99
N VAL A 100 2.57 -5.75 5.68
CA VAL A 100 2.88 -4.58 4.86
C VAL A 100 1.66 -4.21 4.03
N GLU A 101 1.50 -2.93 3.81
CA GLU A 101 0.36 -2.35 3.13
C GLU A 101 0.78 -1.58 1.88
N LEU A 102 -0.04 -1.67 0.85
CA LEU A 102 0.04 -0.87 -0.36
C LEU A 102 -1.27 -0.11 -0.55
N PHE A 103 -1.19 1.20 -0.64
CA PHE A 103 -2.31 2.00 -1.11
C PHE A 103 -1.99 2.63 -2.46
N VAL A 104 -2.98 2.68 -3.34
CA VAL A 104 -2.88 3.39 -4.62
C VAL A 104 -4.06 4.33 -4.77
N ALA A 105 -3.79 5.63 -4.89
CA ALA A 105 -4.84 6.63 -4.92
C ALA A 105 -5.09 7.22 -6.31
N GLY A 106 -6.38 7.31 -6.63
CA GLY A 106 -6.95 8.18 -7.65
C GLY A 106 -7.39 9.53 -7.08
N GLN A 107 -8.10 10.30 -7.88
CA GLN A 107 -8.69 11.56 -7.44
C GLN A 107 -9.86 11.32 -6.48
N ASP A 108 -10.72 10.34 -6.78
CA ASP A 108 -12.01 10.14 -6.14
C ASP A 108 -12.16 8.79 -5.44
N ALA A 109 -11.12 7.97 -5.50
CA ALA A 109 -11.08 6.65 -4.88
C ALA A 109 -9.64 6.25 -4.56
N TYR A 110 -9.48 5.24 -3.75
CA TYR A 110 -8.19 4.59 -3.54
C TYR A 110 -8.39 3.10 -3.23
N TYR A 111 -7.37 2.34 -3.53
CA TYR A 111 -7.26 0.92 -3.27
C TYR A 111 -6.30 0.67 -2.13
N GLU A 112 -6.62 -0.27 -1.28
CA GLU A 112 -5.83 -0.78 -0.16
C GLU A 112 -5.59 -2.27 -0.34
N LEU A 113 -4.36 -2.69 -0.11
CA LEU A 113 -3.94 -4.08 0.00
C LEU A 113 -3.05 -4.23 1.22
N GLU A 114 -3.35 -5.22 2.05
CA GLU A 114 -2.51 -5.66 3.16
C GLU A 114 -2.10 -7.11 2.93
N ILE A 115 -0.88 -7.47 3.33
CA ILE A 115 -0.37 -8.83 3.22
C ILE A 115 0.52 -9.16 4.41
N ASN A 116 0.30 -10.34 5.04
CA ASN A 116 1.11 -10.84 6.14
C ASN A 116 2.18 -11.84 5.67
N ALA A 117 2.99 -12.33 6.58
CA ALA A 117 4.08 -13.28 6.29
C ALA A 117 3.62 -14.65 5.78
N PHE A 118 2.34 -15.04 5.95
CA PHE A 118 1.76 -16.20 5.29
C PHE A 118 1.38 -15.96 3.83
N GLY A 119 1.40 -14.70 3.37
CA GLY A 119 0.88 -14.32 2.07
C GLY A 119 -0.64 -14.19 2.05
N THR A 120 -1.27 -14.12 3.22
CA THR A 120 -2.71 -13.85 3.31
C THR A 120 -2.97 -12.38 3.00
N ILE A 121 -3.97 -12.15 2.17
CA ILE A 121 -4.28 -10.82 1.63
C ILE A 121 -5.63 -10.36 2.17
N TYR A 122 -5.68 -9.08 2.49
CA TYR A 122 -6.88 -8.28 2.71
C TYR A 122 -6.90 -7.12 1.73
N GLU A 123 -8.05 -6.83 1.15
CA GLU A 123 -8.20 -5.79 0.15
C GLU A 123 -9.48 -5.00 0.35
N VAL A 124 -9.40 -3.69 0.11
CA VAL A 124 -10.59 -2.82 0.08
C VAL A 124 -10.45 -1.76 -1.01
N PHE A 125 -11.54 -1.50 -1.71
CA PHE A 125 -11.63 -0.36 -2.61
C PHE A 125 -12.49 0.73 -1.96
N PHE A 126 -11.92 1.92 -1.77
CA PHE A 126 -12.61 3.06 -1.15
C PHE A 126 -12.97 4.12 -2.18
N ILE A 127 -14.21 4.60 -2.11
CA ILE A 127 -14.71 5.69 -2.95
C ILE A 127 -15.17 6.83 -2.05
N TRP A 128 -14.73 8.07 -2.31
CA TRP A 128 -15.24 9.23 -1.62
C TRP A 128 -16.74 9.37 -1.89
N GLU A 129 -17.54 9.42 -0.83
CA GLU A 129 -19.01 9.41 -0.94
C GLU A 129 -19.54 10.58 -1.79
N GLU A 130 -18.93 11.76 -1.66
CA GLU A 130 -19.29 12.96 -2.44
C GLU A 130 -18.97 12.83 -3.94
N ALA A 131 -18.09 11.90 -4.29
CA ALA A 131 -17.66 11.67 -5.67
C ALA A 131 -18.37 10.48 -6.35
N PHE A 132 -19.10 9.66 -5.61
CA PHE A 132 -19.64 8.40 -6.07
C PHE A 132 -20.45 8.51 -7.38
N ASP A 133 -21.38 9.47 -7.42
CA ASP A 133 -22.23 9.68 -8.61
C ASP A 133 -21.47 10.41 -9.72
N ARG A 134 -20.73 11.49 -9.40
CA ARG A 134 -20.07 12.31 -10.42
C ARG A 134 -18.89 11.62 -11.10
N ALA A 135 -18.22 10.70 -10.40
CA ALA A 135 -17.11 9.91 -10.94
C ALA A 135 -17.56 8.63 -11.66
N GLY A 136 -18.87 8.38 -11.75
CA GLY A 136 -19.43 7.29 -12.52
C GLY A 136 -19.40 5.92 -11.83
N TYR A 137 -19.12 5.87 -10.54
CA TYR A 137 -19.11 4.59 -9.80
C TYR A 137 -20.53 4.01 -9.64
N ALA A 138 -21.54 4.85 -9.51
CA ALA A 138 -22.94 4.42 -9.40
C ALA A 138 -23.44 3.58 -10.60
N GLN A 139 -22.79 3.66 -11.76
CA GLN A 139 -23.12 2.90 -12.96
C GLN A 139 -22.35 1.60 -13.10
N GLN A 140 -21.41 1.32 -12.19
CA GLN A 140 -20.56 0.12 -12.23
C GLN A 140 -21.12 -0.95 -11.28
N PRO A 141 -21.48 -2.15 -11.76
CA PRO A 141 -22.04 -3.20 -10.91
C PRO A 141 -21.14 -3.63 -9.75
N ALA A 142 -19.82 -3.52 -9.91
CA ALA A 142 -18.85 -3.83 -8.87
C ALA A 142 -18.98 -2.90 -7.65
N PHE A 143 -19.59 -1.73 -7.81
CA PHE A 143 -19.75 -0.72 -6.76
C PHE A 143 -21.22 -0.51 -6.36
N ASP A 144 -22.05 -1.55 -6.52
CA ASP A 144 -23.42 -1.52 -5.99
C ASP A 144 -23.38 -1.47 -4.45
N ARG A 145 -23.91 -0.37 -3.90
CA ARG A 145 -23.92 -0.12 -2.45
C ARG A 145 -24.77 -1.09 -1.63
N SER A 146 -25.62 -1.89 -2.28
CA SER A 146 -26.48 -2.89 -1.63
C SER A 146 -25.78 -4.22 -1.37
N GLN A 147 -24.58 -4.44 -1.91
CA GLN A 147 -23.85 -5.71 -1.77
C GLN A 147 -23.35 -5.91 -0.32
N PRO A 148 -23.27 -7.18 0.14
CA PRO A 148 -22.59 -7.50 1.39
C PRO A 148 -21.16 -7.00 1.41
N GLY A 149 -20.68 -6.55 2.57
CA GLY A 149 -19.33 -6.00 2.68
C GLY A 149 -19.17 -4.56 2.22
N VAL A 150 -20.26 -3.89 1.79
CA VAL A 150 -20.23 -2.44 1.52
C VAL A 150 -20.68 -1.69 2.78
N ARG A 151 -19.83 -0.78 3.24
CA ARG A 151 -20.13 0.02 4.43
C ARG A 151 -19.42 1.37 4.40
N PRO A 152 -19.95 2.38 5.11
CA PRO A 152 -19.26 3.65 5.26
C PRO A 152 -17.96 3.46 6.06
N PHE A 153 -16.96 4.26 5.71
CA PHE A 153 -15.70 4.37 6.40
C PHE A 153 -15.44 5.85 6.72
N ASP A 154 -15.45 6.16 7.99
CA ASP A 154 -15.29 7.53 8.50
C ASP A 154 -13.93 7.69 9.17
N GLY A 155 -13.42 8.91 9.13
CA GLY A 155 -12.29 9.28 9.94
C GLY A 155 -10.92 8.94 9.38
N VAL A 156 -9.94 9.37 10.11
CA VAL A 156 -8.51 9.13 9.98
C VAL A 156 -7.85 9.39 11.33
N GLY A 157 -7.11 8.43 11.86
CA GLY A 157 -6.45 8.58 13.15
C GLY A 157 -7.40 9.00 14.27
N PHE A 158 -8.59 8.42 14.33
CA PHE A 158 -9.66 8.72 15.31
C PHE A 158 -10.29 10.12 15.16
N GLN A 159 -10.05 10.83 14.06
CA GLN A 159 -10.65 12.12 13.73
C GLN A 159 -11.48 12.01 12.44
N PRO A 160 -12.48 12.88 12.21
CA PRO A 160 -13.12 12.96 10.90
C PRO A 160 -12.09 13.31 9.82
N HIS A 161 -12.17 12.63 8.67
CA HIS A 161 -11.32 13.00 7.55
C HIS A 161 -11.81 14.34 6.97
N PRO A 162 -10.90 15.31 6.64
CA PRO A 162 -11.31 16.64 6.13
C PRO A 162 -12.14 16.59 4.86
N ARG A 163 -11.91 15.61 3.98
CA ARG A 163 -12.70 15.39 2.77
C ARG A 163 -14.04 14.70 3.04
N GLY A 164 -14.27 14.16 4.24
CA GLY A 164 -15.51 13.50 4.62
C GLY A 164 -15.44 11.97 4.56
N ARG A 165 -16.59 11.37 4.27
CA ARG A 165 -16.81 9.93 4.31
C ARG A 165 -16.36 9.24 3.03
N ARG A 166 -15.90 8.00 3.18
CA ARG A 166 -15.68 7.03 2.11
C ARG A 166 -16.68 5.89 2.20
N ILE A 167 -16.93 5.26 1.07
CA ILE A 167 -17.64 3.98 0.99
C ILE A 167 -16.59 2.94 0.71
N GLY A 168 -16.45 1.97 1.59
CA GLY A 168 -15.51 0.85 1.42
C GLY A 168 -16.25 -0.37 0.87
N TYR A 169 -15.58 -1.07 -0.03
CA TYR A 169 -16.04 -2.27 -0.73
C TYR A 169 -15.12 -3.43 -0.35
N TRP A 170 -15.44 -4.11 0.75
CA TRP A 170 -14.66 -5.23 1.32
C TRP A 170 -14.79 -6.56 0.57
N HIS A 171 -15.65 -6.62 -0.41
CA HIS A 171 -15.83 -7.78 -1.30
C HIS A 171 -15.10 -7.58 -2.65
N TRP A 172 -14.36 -6.48 -2.80
CA TRP A 172 -13.70 -6.15 -4.04
C TRP A 172 -12.28 -6.69 -4.03
N ASP A 173 -11.98 -7.57 -4.97
CA ASP A 173 -10.66 -8.13 -5.19
C ASP A 173 -9.96 -7.46 -6.36
N PHE A 174 -8.67 -7.22 -6.25
CA PHE A 174 -7.88 -6.66 -7.36
C PHE A 174 -7.78 -7.69 -8.51
N PRO A 175 -8.31 -7.38 -9.71
CA PRO A 175 -8.34 -8.33 -10.81
C PRO A 175 -6.96 -8.74 -11.31
N GLY A 176 -6.60 -10.02 -11.13
CA GLY A 176 -5.37 -10.57 -11.66
C GLY A 176 -4.12 -10.28 -10.84
N LEU A 177 -4.25 -9.89 -9.58
CA LEU A 177 -3.12 -9.76 -8.66
C LEU A 177 -2.34 -11.07 -8.56
N HIS A 178 -1.02 -10.98 -8.64
CA HIS A 178 -0.08 -12.03 -8.25
C HIS A 178 0.74 -11.54 -7.07
N SER A 179 0.90 -12.38 -6.06
CA SER A 179 1.68 -12.07 -4.87
C SER A 179 2.46 -13.29 -4.41
N ALA A 180 3.62 -13.07 -3.85
CA ALA A 180 4.40 -14.10 -3.19
C ALA A 180 5.15 -13.52 -2.00
N VAL A 181 5.37 -14.35 -0.98
CA VAL A 181 6.14 -14.03 0.22
C VAL A 181 7.23 -15.07 0.40
N HIS A 182 8.42 -14.60 0.75
CA HIS A 182 9.52 -15.46 1.18
C HIS A 182 9.96 -15.07 2.58
N VAL A 183 10.04 -16.03 3.48
CA VAL A 183 10.51 -15.84 4.87
C VAL A 183 11.93 -16.34 5.02
N ASP A 184 12.83 -15.47 5.50
CA ASP A 184 14.20 -15.84 5.90
C ASP A 184 14.21 -16.04 7.43
N GLY A 185 13.63 -17.16 7.85
CA GLY A 185 13.39 -17.49 9.24
C GLY A 185 12.31 -18.57 9.42
N THR A 186 11.67 -18.56 10.57
CA THR A 186 10.65 -19.54 10.95
C THR A 186 9.42 -18.84 11.53
N ILE A 187 8.32 -18.84 10.81
CA ILE A 187 7.09 -18.17 11.27
C ILE A 187 6.61 -18.80 12.59
N ASN A 188 6.26 -17.95 13.56
CA ASN A 188 5.72 -18.31 14.86
C ASN A 188 6.65 -19.16 15.73
N ASN A 189 7.95 -19.10 15.53
CA ASN A 189 8.95 -19.73 16.38
C ASN A 189 9.84 -18.67 17.06
N ASN A 190 9.49 -18.27 18.27
CA ASN A 190 10.23 -17.24 19.02
C ASN A 190 11.44 -17.79 19.79
N GLN A 191 11.92 -19.02 19.48
CA GLN A 191 13.12 -19.61 20.08
C GLN A 191 14.38 -19.34 19.26
N ASP A 192 14.24 -19.00 18.00
CA ASP A 192 15.29 -18.53 17.11
C ASP A 192 15.06 -17.05 16.76
N ARG A 193 16.01 -16.46 16.07
CA ARG A 193 15.94 -15.09 15.59
C ARG A 193 15.95 -15.10 14.08
N ASP A 194 14.88 -14.57 13.51
CA ASP A 194 14.70 -14.45 12.09
C ASP A 194 15.46 -13.24 11.51
N ARG A 195 15.63 -13.23 10.20
CA ARG A 195 16.08 -12.05 9.47
C ARG A 195 14.90 -11.18 9.03
N GLY A 196 13.80 -11.84 8.71
CA GLY A 196 12.58 -11.19 8.26
C GLY A 196 11.96 -11.86 7.05
N TRP A 197 11.33 -11.08 6.20
CA TRP A 197 10.61 -11.59 5.03
C TRP A 197 10.60 -10.58 3.90
N THR A 198 10.28 -11.06 2.71
CA THR A 198 10.13 -10.23 1.51
C THR A 198 8.80 -10.50 0.84
N VAL A 199 8.26 -9.49 0.18
CA VAL A 199 7.02 -9.58 -0.58
C VAL A 199 7.28 -9.14 -2.01
N GLU A 200 6.73 -9.87 -2.95
CA GLU A 200 6.57 -9.47 -4.35
C GLU A 200 5.11 -9.38 -4.73
N LEU A 201 4.74 -8.26 -5.32
CA LEU A 201 3.42 -8.04 -5.89
C LEU A 201 3.56 -7.72 -7.37
N ALA A 202 2.72 -8.31 -8.21
CA ALA A 202 2.53 -7.91 -9.59
C ALA A 202 1.05 -7.58 -9.82
N LEU A 203 0.77 -6.30 -10.06
CA LEU A 203 -0.56 -5.76 -10.25
C LEU A 203 -0.76 -5.43 -11.72
N PRO A 204 -1.55 -6.22 -12.49
CA PRO A 204 -1.78 -5.94 -13.90
C PRO A 204 -2.52 -4.61 -14.09
N TRP A 205 -2.13 -3.85 -15.11
CA TRP A 205 -2.71 -2.52 -15.34
C TRP A 205 -4.23 -2.54 -15.51
N HIS A 206 -4.79 -3.60 -16.06
CA HIS A 206 -6.24 -3.70 -16.20
C HIS A 206 -6.99 -3.74 -14.87
N GLY A 207 -6.35 -4.17 -13.78
CA GLY A 207 -6.92 -4.16 -12.43
C GLY A 207 -7.13 -2.75 -11.89
N PHE A 208 -6.32 -1.79 -12.32
CA PHE A 208 -6.48 -0.38 -11.95
C PHE A 208 -7.56 0.37 -12.73
N ARG A 209 -8.30 -0.30 -13.62
CA ARG A 209 -9.29 0.38 -14.48
C ARG A 209 -10.32 1.18 -13.69
N ALA A 210 -10.80 0.62 -12.58
CA ALA A 210 -11.78 1.29 -11.73
C ALA A 210 -11.24 2.59 -11.12
N LEU A 211 -9.94 2.62 -10.81
CA LEU A 211 -9.26 3.80 -10.26
C LEU A 211 -8.88 4.80 -11.35
N ALA A 212 -8.40 4.31 -12.49
CA ALA A 212 -7.83 5.15 -13.55
C ALA A 212 -8.89 5.78 -14.47
N ALA A 213 -9.99 5.09 -14.76
CA ALA A 213 -10.99 5.56 -15.71
C ALA A 213 -11.67 6.87 -15.28
N PRO A 214 -12.11 7.06 -14.02
CA PRO A 214 -12.67 8.34 -13.59
C PRO A 214 -11.70 9.52 -13.71
N ASP A 215 -10.40 9.26 -13.53
CA ASP A 215 -9.35 10.26 -13.61
C ASP A 215 -8.86 10.51 -15.05
N GLY A 216 -9.27 9.69 -16.00
CA GLY A 216 -8.75 9.72 -17.37
C GLY A 216 -7.28 9.29 -17.50
N ARG A 217 -6.77 8.51 -16.56
CA ARG A 217 -5.39 8.02 -16.57
C ARG A 217 -5.21 6.94 -17.63
N ALA A 218 -4.06 6.95 -18.28
CA ALA A 218 -3.64 5.86 -19.17
C ALA A 218 -3.27 4.60 -18.39
N LEU A 219 -3.52 3.43 -18.97
CA LEU A 219 -3.10 2.12 -18.49
C LEU A 219 -2.47 1.34 -19.64
N PRO A 220 -1.18 1.03 -19.60
CA PRO A 220 -0.19 1.45 -18.60
C PRO A 220 -0.02 2.98 -18.52
N PRO A 221 0.59 3.50 -17.44
CA PRO A 221 0.93 4.91 -17.30
C PRO A 221 1.85 5.36 -18.44
N ARG A 222 1.73 6.63 -18.82
CA ARG A 222 2.67 7.25 -19.75
C ARG A 222 3.94 7.69 -19.01
N PRO A 223 5.07 7.75 -19.71
CA PRO A 223 6.28 8.33 -19.12
C PRO A 223 6.02 9.73 -18.56
N GLY A 224 6.42 9.95 -17.31
CA GLY A 224 6.20 11.19 -16.60
C GLY A 224 4.84 11.28 -15.87
N ASP A 225 3.93 10.35 -16.05
CA ASP A 225 2.73 10.26 -15.21
C ASP A 225 3.15 10.07 -13.75
N VAL A 226 2.40 10.70 -12.84
CA VAL A 226 2.64 10.61 -11.40
C VAL A 226 1.41 10.05 -10.72
N TRP A 227 1.60 8.97 -9.98
CA TRP A 227 0.56 8.38 -9.14
C TRP A 227 0.91 8.57 -7.66
N ARG A 228 -0.11 8.63 -6.82
CA ARG A 228 0.06 8.65 -5.37
C ARG A 228 -0.07 7.24 -4.83
N MET A 229 0.93 6.82 -4.06
CA MET A 229 0.97 5.50 -3.43
C MET A 229 1.45 5.64 -1.99
N ASP A 230 0.97 4.79 -1.11
CA ASP A 230 1.55 4.61 0.21
C ASP A 230 2.09 3.20 0.36
N PHE A 231 3.14 3.11 1.17
CA PHE A 231 3.81 1.88 1.53
C PHE A 231 4.03 1.93 3.03
N SER A 232 3.27 1.12 3.73
CA SER A 232 3.27 1.09 5.19
C SER A 232 3.51 -0.31 5.73
N ARG A 233 3.72 -0.40 7.01
CA ARG A 233 3.89 -1.61 7.79
C ARG A 233 3.34 -1.41 9.17
N PHE A 234 2.55 -2.38 9.63
CA PHE A 234 2.23 -2.50 11.05
C PHE A 234 2.93 -3.72 11.63
N ASN A 235 3.44 -3.56 12.84
CA ASN A 235 4.15 -4.58 13.58
C ASN A 235 3.54 -4.69 14.97
N GLN A 236 2.86 -5.79 15.25
CA GLN A 236 2.10 -6.01 16.48
C GLN A 236 2.43 -7.39 17.02
N TYR A 237 3.52 -7.51 17.79
CA TYR A 237 3.87 -8.77 18.39
C TYR A 237 2.81 -9.24 19.40
N LYS A 238 2.28 -10.45 19.19
CA LYS A 238 1.30 -11.09 20.06
C LYS A 238 1.95 -12.07 21.04
N ALA A 239 3.01 -12.75 20.63
CA ALA A 239 3.67 -13.78 21.41
C ALA A 239 5.15 -13.52 21.64
N ALA A 240 5.84 -12.82 20.74
CA ALA A 240 7.24 -12.47 20.91
C ALA A 240 7.42 -11.34 21.94
N PRO A 241 8.46 -11.36 22.76
CA PRO A 241 8.93 -10.17 23.43
C PRO A 241 9.76 -9.35 22.44
N PRO A 242 9.81 -8.05 22.49
CA PRO A 242 9.14 -7.14 23.41
C PRO A 242 8.03 -6.34 22.74
N ALA A 243 6.94 -6.11 23.44
CA ALA A 243 5.83 -5.29 22.96
C ALA A 243 6.24 -3.86 22.54
N GLN A 244 7.37 -3.35 23.04
CA GLN A 244 7.92 -2.04 22.66
C GLN A 244 8.43 -1.99 21.20
N ASP A 245 8.62 -3.12 20.54
CA ASP A 245 9.00 -3.18 19.12
C ASP A 245 7.79 -3.12 18.20
N SER A 246 6.58 -3.05 18.75
CA SER A 246 5.37 -2.82 17.98
C SER A 246 5.28 -1.36 17.50
N GLY A 247 4.73 -1.15 16.30
CA GLY A 247 4.60 0.17 15.73
C GLY A 247 3.93 0.17 14.36
N GLY A 248 3.64 1.35 13.86
CA GLY A 248 3.23 1.61 12.49
C GLY A 248 4.26 2.51 11.81
N TRP A 249 4.72 2.11 10.65
CA TRP A 249 5.76 2.80 9.90
C TRP A 249 5.38 2.91 8.43
N ALA A 250 5.75 4.00 7.79
CA ALA A 250 5.53 4.19 6.37
C ALA A 250 6.75 4.78 5.67
N TRP A 251 6.75 4.72 4.36
CA TRP A 251 7.77 5.41 3.55
C TRP A 251 7.77 6.91 3.81
N SER A 252 6.57 7.51 3.90
CA SER A 252 6.39 8.91 4.26
C SER A 252 5.47 9.01 5.47
N PRO A 253 5.87 9.70 6.55
CA PRO A 253 5.03 9.79 7.74
C PRO A 253 3.74 10.58 7.47
N HIS A 254 2.67 10.20 8.16
CA HIS A 254 1.35 10.82 8.02
C HIS A 254 1.03 11.84 9.12
N GLY A 255 1.70 11.73 10.29
CA GLY A 255 1.42 12.55 11.47
C GLY A 255 0.19 12.09 12.25
N VAL A 256 -0.42 10.99 11.83
CA VAL A 256 -1.54 10.30 12.47
C VAL A 256 -1.31 8.80 12.47
N TRP A 257 -1.95 8.08 13.39
CA TRP A 257 -1.91 6.61 13.43
C TRP A 257 -2.95 6.04 12.45
N ASP A 258 -2.67 6.18 11.15
CA ASP A 258 -3.57 5.74 10.10
C ASP A 258 -2.88 5.85 8.73
N SER A 259 -3.15 4.92 7.82
CA SER A 259 -2.67 4.98 6.43
C SER A 259 -3.70 5.56 5.46
N HIS A 260 -4.94 5.80 5.90
CA HIS A 260 -6.02 6.30 5.03
C HIS A 260 -5.96 7.83 4.78
N VAL A 261 -4.78 8.33 4.40
CA VAL A 261 -4.51 9.76 4.13
C VAL A 261 -3.93 9.94 2.72
N PRO A 262 -4.74 9.76 1.65
CA PRO A 262 -4.23 9.82 0.28
C PRO A 262 -3.50 11.11 -0.08
N GLU A 263 -3.76 12.20 0.65
CA GLU A 263 -3.10 13.48 0.48
C GLU A 263 -1.60 13.44 0.83
N LEU A 264 -1.21 12.52 1.72
CA LEU A 264 0.18 12.35 2.19
C LEU A 264 0.93 11.21 1.51
N PHE A 265 0.28 10.46 0.63
CA PHE A 265 0.92 9.40 -0.15
C PHE A 265 2.06 9.94 -1.00
N ILE A 266 3.14 9.17 -1.13
CA ILE A 266 4.29 9.54 -1.94
C ILE A 266 3.90 9.69 -3.41
N GLN A 267 4.68 10.46 -4.15
CA GLN A 267 4.52 10.66 -5.59
C GLN A 267 5.44 9.71 -6.35
N VAL A 268 4.86 8.74 -7.03
CA VAL A 268 5.58 7.78 -7.89
C VAL A 268 5.50 8.25 -9.34
N CYS A 269 6.65 8.63 -9.91
CA CYS A 269 6.80 9.05 -11.29
C CYS A 269 7.25 7.86 -12.15
N PHE A 270 6.55 7.58 -13.24
CA PHE A 270 6.88 6.49 -14.15
C PHE A 270 7.90 6.93 -15.19
N SER A 271 9.07 6.27 -15.22
CA SER A 271 10.17 6.54 -16.16
C SER A 271 10.31 5.41 -17.16
N THR A 272 10.68 5.75 -18.40
CA THR A 272 11.10 4.75 -19.41
C THR A 272 12.55 4.31 -19.27
N GLU A 273 13.33 4.95 -18.43
CA GLU A 273 14.64 4.46 -18.09
C GLU A 273 14.51 3.09 -17.43
N SER A 274 15.38 2.15 -17.81
CA SER A 274 15.36 0.78 -17.30
C SER A 274 16.43 0.56 -16.25
N VAL A 275 16.11 -0.35 -15.33
CA VAL A 275 17.05 -0.99 -14.42
C VAL A 275 17.51 -2.32 -14.96
#